data_e171aca2eb45bc25cf6961a62e642c22
#
_entry.id   e171aca2eb45bc25cf6961a62e642c22
#
_cell.length_a   1.000
_cell.length_b   1.000
_cell.length_c   1.000
_cell.angle_alpha   90.00
_cell.angle_beta   90.00
_cell.angle_gamma   90.00
#
_symmetry.space_group_name_H-M   'P 1'
#
loop_
_entity.id
_entity.type
_entity.pdbx_description
1 polymer ?
#
loop_
_entity_poly.entity_id
_entity_poly.type
_entity_poly.pdbx_seq_one_letter_code
_entity_poly.pdbx_strand_id
1 'polypeptide(L)'
;MVQLNYIEKEESMASVLINLIGSPSVGKSTLAGRLFAKLKDMELNADISPEYVKQWVYRGQNVRPYDQMYIFGKEVYRQSQLFNSVDIIISDSPVLLTAFYHLYVNGDNALREVCKDFYDMAERLDGVKVLNFFLTRKKKYQDVGRFHSKEQADEIESLLRCFLRVENYPYIELDCPDEERVDVIMQHLKEVTNDFEGMKNE
;
A
#
# COMPACT_ATOMS: atom_id res chain seq x y z
N MET A 1 -9.88 29.03 18.00
CA MET A 1 -8.77 28.50 17.20
C MET A 1 -7.98 27.60 18.14
N VAL A 2 -8.12 26.27 18.00
CA VAL A 2 -7.38 25.30 18.83
C VAL A 2 -5.99 25.21 18.21
N GLN A 3 -4.98 25.67 18.95
CA GLN A 3 -3.59 25.53 18.58
C GLN A 3 -3.19 24.08 18.86
N LEU A 4 -3.15 23.26 17.83
CA LEU A 4 -2.56 21.93 17.91
C LEU A 4 -1.04 22.12 18.08
N ASN A 5 -0.54 21.88 19.28
CA ASN A 5 0.90 21.79 19.54
C ASN A 5 1.42 20.52 18.82
N TYR A 6 1.93 20.71 17.61
CA TYR A 6 2.78 19.69 17.00
C TYR A 6 4.06 19.63 17.85
N ILE A 7 4.33 18.47 18.42
CA ILE A 7 5.63 18.19 19.04
C ILE A 7 6.64 18.26 17.89
N GLU A 8 7.56 19.23 17.93
CA GLU A 8 8.71 19.24 17.04
C GLU A 8 9.46 17.91 17.27
N LYS A 9 9.29 16.96 16.35
CA LYS A 9 10.14 15.77 16.28
C LYS A 9 11.49 16.21 15.73
N GLU A 10 12.58 15.75 16.37
CA GLU A 10 13.91 15.78 15.75
C GLU A 10 13.79 15.29 14.31
N GLU A 11 14.57 15.85 13.38
CA GLU A 11 14.56 15.54 11.95
C GLU A 11 14.68 14.03 11.70
N SER A 12 13.54 13.34 11.73
CA SER A 12 13.48 11.94 11.35
C SER A 12 13.53 11.88 9.81
N MET A 13 14.27 10.91 9.27
CA MET A 13 14.25 10.66 7.83
C MET A 13 12.81 10.42 7.39
N ALA A 14 12.40 11.08 6.30
CA ALA A 14 11.09 10.87 5.72
C ALA A 14 10.90 9.39 5.33
N SER A 15 9.79 8.79 5.74
CA SER A 15 9.50 7.39 5.43
C SER A 15 9.20 7.20 3.93
N VAL A 16 9.61 6.07 3.38
CA VAL A 16 9.15 5.61 2.05
C VAL A 16 8.03 4.58 2.23
N LEU A 17 6.83 4.89 1.72
CA LEU A 17 5.69 3.99 1.71
C LEU A 17 5.62 3.21 0.39
N ILE A 18 5.89 1.91 0.46
CA ILE A 18 5.81 0.98 -0.67
C ILE A 18 4.42 0.34 -0.68
N ASN A 19 3.58 0.74 -1.62
CA ASN A 19 2.26 0.19 -1.83
C ASN A 19 2.31 -1.00 -2.80
N LEU A 20 1.92 -2.19 -2.35
CA LEU A 20 1.76 -3.37 -3.20
C LEU A 20 0.32 -3.45 -3.70
N ILE A 21 0.12 -3.16 -4.97
CA ILE A 21 -1.19 -3.05 -5.62
C ILE A 21 -1.40 -4.26 -6.53
N GLY A 22 -2.61 -4.77 -6.58
CA GLY A 22 -2.97 -5.85 -7.50
C GLY A 22 -4.20 -6.62 -7.04
N SER A 23 -4.74 -7.42 -7.95
CA SER A 23 -5.94 -8.22 -7.74
C SER A 23 -5.75 -9.30 -6.65
N PRO A 24 -6.82 -9.92 -6.16
CA PRO A 24 -6.71 -11.05 -5.22
C PRO A 24 -5.82 -12.18 -5.76
N SER A 25 -5.06 -12.80 -4.86
CA SER A 25 -4.17 -13.95 -5.19
C SER A 25 -2.98 -13.66 -6.12
N VAL A 26 -2.62 -12.38 -6.32
CA VAL A 26 -1.48 -12.00 -7.17
C VAL A 26 -0.11 -12.16 -6.48
N GLY A 27 -0.11 -12.39 -5.17
CA GLY A 27 1.12 -12.62 -4.40
C GLY A 27 1.61 -11.43 -3.56
N LYS A 28 0.78 -10.42 -3.30
CA LYS A 28 1.14 -9.23 -2.49
C LYS A 28 1.77 -9.60 -1.14
N SER A 29 1.08 -10.39 -0.31
CA SER A 29 1.57 -10.78 1.02
C SER A 29 2.88 -11.59 0.96
N THR A 30 3.06 -12.42 -0.07
CA THR A 30 4.31 -13.17 -0.27
C THR A 30 5.45 -12.22 -0.63
N LEU A 31 5.18 -11.25 -1.51
CA LEU A 31 6.16 -10.23 -1.89
C LEU A 31 6.50 -9.32 -0.71
N ALA A 32 5.49 -8.88 0.06
CA ALA A 32 5.71 -8.09 1.27
C ALA A 32 6.65 -8.80 2.26
N GLY A 33 6.41 -10.09 2.52
CA GLY A 33 7.27 -10.88 3.41
C GLY A 33 8.70 -11.04 2.90
N ARG A 34 8.88 -11.29 1.60
CA ARG A 34 10.22 -11.39 0.98
C ARG A 34 10.98 -10.07 1.01
N LEU A 35 10.29 -8.98 0.65
CA LEU A 35 10.87 -7.64 0.68
C LEU A 35 11.27 -7.24 2.10
N PHE A 36 10.39 -7.49 3.08
CA PHE A 36 10.67 -7.22 4.49
C PHE A 36 11.91 -7.98 4.96
N ALA A 37 11.99 -9.29 4.71
CA ALA A 37 13.16 -10.10 5.07
C ALA A 37 14.44 -9.53 4.44
N LYS A 38 14.40 -9.18 3.14
CA LYS A 38 15.54 -8.58 2.43
C LYS A 38 15.99 -7.26 3.04
N LEU A 39 15.06 -6.38 3.41
CA LEU A 39 15.38 -5.09 4.05
C LEU A 39 15.99 -5.31 5.44
N LYS A 40 15.46 -6.26 6.22
CA LYS A 40 16.01 -6.59 7.55
C LYS A 40 17.41 -7.22 7.46
N ASP A 41 17.67 -8.07 6.46
CA ASP A 41 19.01 -8.63 6.19
C ASP A 41 20.04 -7.52 5.84
N MET A 42 19.56 -6.39 5.32
CA MET A 42 20.38 -5.19 5.04
C MET A 42 20.43 -4.20 6.21
N GLU A 43 19.93 -4.60 7.39
CA GLU A 43 19.86 -3.78 8.61
C GLU A 43 19.04 -2.49 8.46
N LEU A 44 18.15 -2.42 7.46
CA LEU A 44 17.28 -1.26 7.26
C LEU A 44 16.09 -1.29 8.22
N ASN A 45 15.71 -0.09 8.70
CA ASN A 45 14.57 0.07 9.59
C ASN A 45 13.26 0.04 8.78
N ALA A 46 12.65 -1.13 8.68
CA ALA A 46 11.45 -1.37 7.90
C ALA A 46 10.38 -2.11 8.69
N ASP A 47 9.09 -1.87 8.35
CA ASP A 47 7.97 -2.63 8.89
C ASP A 47 6.88 -2.85 7.82
N ILE A 48 5.96 -3.78 8.11
CA ILE A 48 4.83 -4.13 7.23
C ILE A 48 3.53 -3.61 7.84
N SER A 49 2.75 -2.87 7.04
CA SER A 49 1.33 -2.64 7.30
C SER A 49 0.52 -3.79 6.67
N PRO A 50 0.08 -4.79 7.46
CA PRO A 50 -0.60 -5.97 6.94
C PRO A 50 -2.07 -5.70 6.62
N GLU A 51 -2.63 -6.45 5.67
CA GLU A 51 -4.04 -6.40 5.30
C GLU A 51 -4.97 -6.63 6.50
N TYR A 52 -5.82 -5.64 6.81
CA TYR A 52 -6.74 -5.72 7.96
C TYR A 52 -7.84 -6.75 7.74
N VAL A 53 -8.44 -6.77 6.57
CA VAL A 53 -9.63 -7.58 6.28
C VAL A 53 -9.36 -9.09 6.22
N LYS A 54 -8.10 -9.48 6.05
CA LYS A 54 -7.70 -10.90 5.95
C LYS A 54 -8.15 -11.74 7.16
N GLN A 55 -8.15 -11.17 8.35
CA GLN A 55 -8.62 -11.86 9.55
C GLN A 55 -10.13 -12.19 9.50
N TRP A 56 -10.93 -11.37 8.80
CA TRP A 56 -12.36 -11.61 8.62
C TRP A 56 -12.61 -12.81 7.71
N VAL A 57 -11.80 -12.97 6.66
CA VAL A 57 -11.87 -14.15 5.78
C VAL A 57 -11.69 -15.43 6.60
N TYR A 58 -10.66 -15.50 7.44
CA TYR A 58 -10.40 -16.68 8.26
C TYR A 58 -11.50 -16.96 9.31
N ARG A 59 -12.24 -15.94 9.71
CA ARG A 59 -13.40 -16.08 10.63
C ARG A 59 -14.71 -16.35 9.91
N GLY A 60 -14.70 -16.48 8.57
CA GLY A 60 -15.91 -16.63 7.75
C GLY A 60 -16.85 -15.42 7.79
N GLN A 61 -16.32 -14.25 8.12
CA GLN A 61 -17.11 -13.02 8.15
C GLN A 61 -17.15 -12.40 6.75
N ASN A 62 -18.33 -12.05 6.27
CA ASN A 62 -18.51 -11.32 5.02
C ASN A 62 -18.30 -9.82 5.24
N VAL A 63 -17.67 -9.17 4.26
CA VAL A 63 -17.55 -7.71 4.21
C VAL A 63 -18.84 -7.12 3.66
N ARG A 64 -19.52 -6.30 4.45
CA ARG A 64 -20.73 -5.58 4.02
C ARG A 64 -20.35 -4.22 3.42
N PRO A 65 -21.21 -3.58 2.63
CA PRO A 65 -20.96 -2.24 2.07
C PRO A 65 -20.48 -1.20 3.09
N TYR A 66 -21.13 -1.11 4.25
CA TYR A 66 -20.75 -0.18 5.33
C TYR A 66 -19.38 -0.46 5.96
N ASP A 67 -18.93 -1.71 5.92
CA ASP A 67 -17.67 -2.13 6.53
C ASP A 67 -16.46 -1.55 5.78
N GLN A 68 -16.62 -1.14 4.52
CA GLN A 68 -15.55 -0.51 3.73
C GLN A 68 -15.02 0.78 4.36
N MET A 69 -15.90 1.60 4.96
CA MET A 69 -15.49 2.82 5.68
C MET A 69 -14.67 2.50 6.93
N TYR A 70 -15.07 1.45 7.66
CA TYR A 70 -14.32 0.98 8.82
C TYR A 70 -12.95 0.41 8.44
N ILE A 71 -12.89 -0.40 7.38
CA ILE A 71 -11.65 -0.97 6.85
C ILE A 71 -10.72 0.16 6.41
N PHE A 72 -11.24 1.16 5.68
CA PHE A 72 -10.50 2.35 5.26
C PHE A 72 -9.85 3.06 6.45
N GLY A 73 -10.62 3.39 7.48
CA GLY A 73 -10.10 4.03 8.69
C GLY A 73 -9.04 3.19 9.41
N LYS A 74 -9.17 1.84 9.37
CA LYS A 74 -8.17 0.93 9.95
C LYS A 74 -6.87 0.90 9.15
N GLU A 75 -6.94 0.91 7.82
CA GLU A 75 -5.73 0.97 6.99
C GLU A 75 -5.02 2.33 7.10
N VAL A 76 -5.77 3.44 7.09
CA VAL A 76 -5.24 4.78 7.37
C VAL A 76 -4.52 4.81 8.71
N TYR A 77 -5.16 4.35 9.78
CA TYR A 77 -4.58 4.33 11.12
C TYR A 77 -3.30 3.50 11.18
N ARG A 78 -3.30 2.28 10.60
CA ARG A 78 -2.13 1.38 10.62
C ARG A 78 -0.94 1.96 9.88
N GLN A 79 -1.17 2.53 8.71
CA GLN A 79 -0.09 3.13 7.92
C GLN A 79 0.47 4.38 8.60
N SER A 80 -0.39 5.27 9.08
CA SER A 80 0.05 6.51 9.73
C SER A 80 0.82 6.30 11.03
N GLN A 81 0.60 5.19 11.75
CA GLN A 81 1.38 4.86 12.95
C GLN A 81 2.85 4.53 12.63
N LEU A 82 3.16 4.17 11.41
CA LEU A 82 4.52 3.85 10.96
C LEU A 82 5.26 5.07 10.40
N PHE A 83 4.54 6.15 10.05
CA PHE A 83 5.16 7.37 9.53
C PHE A 83 6.14 7.95 10.54
N ASN A 84 7.35 8.27 10.10
CA ASN A 84 8.45 8.75 10.93
C ASN A 84 8.85 7.83 12.10
N SER A 85 8.32 6.59 12.14
CA SER A 85 8.71 5.56 13.10
C SER A 85 9.66 4.53 12.48
N VAL A 86 9.55 4.33 11.17
CA VAL A 86 10.44 3.48 10.37
C VAL A 86 10.77 4.18 9.05
N ASP A 87 11.91 3.82 8.45
CA ASP A 87 12.36 4.45 7.21
C ASP A 87 11.60 3.89 6.00
N ILE A 88 11.21 2.61 6.03
CA ILE A 88 10.53 1.94 4.93
C ILE A 88 9.27 1.23 5.45
N ILE A 89 8.14 1.54 4.84
CA ILE A 89 6.85 0.93 5.15
C ILE A 89 6.39 0.11 3.95
N ILE A 90 6.10 -1.17 4.14
CA ILE A 90 5.55 -2.04 3.11
C ILE A 90 4.06 -2.22 3.37
N SER A 91 3.20 -1.71 2.49
CA SER A 91 1.76 -1.90 2.60
C SER A 91 1.29 -3.08 1.73
N ASP A 92 0.84 -4.16 2.37
CA ASP A 92 0.22 -5.33 1.70
C ASP A 92 -1.24 -5.03 1.30
N SER A 93 -1.85 -4.01 1.90
CA SER A 93 -3.19 -3.50 1.57
C SER A 93 -3.19 -1.96 1.62
N PRO A 94 -2.72 -1.29 0.56
CA PRO A 94 -2.70 0.16 0.51
C PRO A 94 -4.09 0.78 0.70
N VAL A 95 -4.15 1.95 1.33
CA VAL A 95 -5.41 2.71 1.54
C VAL A 95 -6.17 2.89 0.23
N LEU A 96 -5.47 3.11 -0.89
CA LEU A 96 -6.08 3.23 -2.21
C LEU A 96 -6.84 1.97 -2.66
N LEU A 97 -6.43 0.77 -2.24
CA LEU A 97 -7.18 -0.46 -2.52
C LEU A 97 -8.53 -0.47 -1.81
N THR A 98 -8.60 0.05 -0.58
CA THR A 98 -9.89 0.15 0.14
C THR A 98 -10.81 1.17 -0.53
N ALA A 99 -10.29 2.30 -1.02
CA ALA A 99 -11.06 3.26 -1.81
C ALA A 99 -11.58 2.63 -3.13
N PHE A 100 -10.75 1.85 -3.81
CA PHE A 100 -11.16 1.07 -4.98
C PHE A 100 -12.25 0.05 -4.64
N TYR A 101 -12.10 -0.75 -3.58
CA TYR A 101 -13.09 -1.74 -3.18
C TYR A 101 -14.40 -1.09 -2.72
N HIS A 102 -14.36 0.09 -2.10
CA HIS A 102 -15.57 0.84 -1.79
C HIS A 102 -16.34 1.20 -3.06
N LEU A 103 -15.65 1.73 -4.07
CA LEU A 103 -16.26 2.01 -5.39
C LEU A 103 -16.80 0.72 -6.04
N TYR A 104 -16.03 -0.36 -6.04
CA TYR A 104 -16.40 -1.64 -6.64
C TYR A 104 -17.65 -2.27 -6.00
N VAL A 105 -17.77 -2.20 -4.68
CA VAL A 105 -18.87 -2.83 -3.92
C VAL A 105 -20.10 -1.91 -3.84
N ASN A 106 -19.89 -0.61 -3.63
CA ASN A 106 -20.97 0.34 -3.33
C ASN A 106 -21.39 1.17 -4.55
N GLY A 107 -20.57 1.21 -5.61
CA GLY A 107 -20.84 2.01 -6.80
C GLY A 107 -20.72 3.53 -6.58
N ASP A 108 -20.10 3.97 -5.48
CA ASP A 108 -19.90 5.38 -5.17
C ASP A 108 -18.44 5.74 -4.91
N ASN A 109 -18.12 7.05 -4.94
CA ASN A 109 -16.78 7.60 -4.86
C ASN A 109 -16.43 8.20 -3.49
N ALA A 110 -17.20 7.93 -2.44
CA ALA A 110 -17.08 8.62 -1.15
C ALA A 110 -15.66 8.56 -0.54
N LEU A 111 -14.93 7.46 -0.73
CA LEU A 111 -13.58 7.31 -0.18
C LEU A 111 -12.46 7.77 -1.14
N ARG A 112 -12.79 8.16 -2.37
CA ARG A 112 -11.79 8.53 -3.38
C ARG A 112 -11.02 9.81 -3.01
N GLU A 113 -11.74 10.87 -2.70
CA GLU A 113 -11.13 12.16 -2.32
C GLU A 113 -10.40 12.05 -0.97
N VAL A 114 -11.02 11.36 0.00
CA VAL A 114 -10.40 11.15 1.32
C VAL A 114 -9.10 10.33 1.22
N CYS A 115 -9.03 9.42 0.25
CA CYS A 115 -7.81 8.66 -0.03
C CYS A 115 -6.70 9.56 -0.60
N LYS A 116 -7.02 10.50 -1.49
CA LYS A 116 -6.05 11.50 -1.98
C LYS A 116 -5.57 12.39 -0.85
N ASP A 117 -6.51 12.95 -0.09
CA ASP A 117 -6.19 13.79 1.07
C ASP A 117 -5.25 13.08 2.06
N PHE A 118 -5.44 11.76 2.26
CA PHE A 118 -4.54 10.97 3.12
C PHE A 118 -3.09 10.96 2.61
N TYR A 119 -2.88 10.70 1.31
CA TYR A 119 -1.53 10.69 0.73
C TYR A 119 -0.92 12.08 0.66
N ASP A 120 -1.71 13.11 0.32
CA ASP A 120 -1.27 14.51 0.30
C ASP A 120 -0.87 14.98 1.71
N MET A 121 -1.62 14.56 2.74
CA MET A 121 -1.27 14.84 4.14
C MET A 121 0.02 14.11 4.55
N ALA A 122 0.17 12.84 4.19
CA ALA A 122 1.36 12.06 4.51
C ALA A 122 2.63 12.68 3.90
N GLU A 123 2.56 13.14 2.64
CA GLU A 123 3.67 13.85 2.01
C GLU A 123 3.94 15.20 2.68
N ARG A 124 2.90 16.02 2.86
CA ARG A 124 3.03 17.41 3.35
C ARG A 124 3.41 17.51 4.83
N LEU A 125 2.87 16.63 5.69
CA LEU A 125 3.08 16.70 7.15
C LEU A 125 4.25 15.85 7.64
N ASP A 126 4.46 14.71 7.01
CA ASP A 126 5.44 13.71 7.43
C ASP A 126 6.53 13.47 6.38
N GLY A 127 6.49 14.14 5.23
CA GLY A 127 7.47 13.99 4.15
C GLY A 127 7.45 12.62 3.49
N VAL A 128 6.39 11.82 3.69
CA VAL A 128 6.31 10.44 3.20
C VAL A 128 6.37 10.39 1.68
N LYS A 129 7.32 9.61 1.13
CA LYS A 129 7.38 9.32 -0.31
C LYS A 129 6.62 8.05 -0.63
N VAL A 130 5.70 8.12 -1.58
CA VAL A 130 4.83 6.99 -1.95
C VAL A 130 5.31 6.34 -3.24
N LEU A 131 5.63 5.05 -3.18
CA LEU A 131 5.95 4.20 -4.33
C LEU A 131 4.85 3.16 -4.53
N ASN A 132 4.17 3.21 -5.65
CA ASN A 132 3.12 2.25 -5.99
C ASN A 132 3.66 1.20 -6.96
N PHE A 133 3.57 -0.08 -6.59
CA PHE A 133 3.95 -1.21 -7.43
C PHE A 133 2.72 -2.04 -7.77
N PHE A 134 2.43 -2.17 -9.06
CA PHE A 134 1.32 -2.98 -9.55
C PHE A 134 1.80 -4.38 -9.94
N LEU A 135 1.30 -5.40 -9.25
CA LEU A 135 1.64 -6.80 -9.47
C LEU A 135 0.73 -7.41 -10.54
N THR A 136 1.32 -7.94 -11.61
CA THR A 136 0.60 -8.81 -12.56
C THR A 136 0.61 -10.25 -12.10
N ARG A 137 -0.47 -10.99 -12.41
CA ARG A 137 -0.56 -12.40 -12.01
C ARG A 137 0.31 -13.28 -12.89
N LYS A 138 1.30 -13.96 -12.28
CA LYS A 138 2.16 -14.96 -12.93
C LYS A 138 1.86 -16.38 -12.47
N LYS A 139 1.18 -16.57 -11.33
CA LYS A 139 0.87 -17.88 -10.75
C LYS A 139 -0.59 -18.29 -10.95
N LYS A 140 -0.87 -19.58 -10.79
CA LYS A 140 -2.24 -20.07 -10.71
C LYS A 140 -2.97 -19.45 -9.52
N TYR A 141 -4.25 -19.12 -9.72
CA TYR A 141 -5.12 -18.61 -8.68
C TYR A 141 -5.22 -19.60 -7.52
N GLN A 142 -5.26 -19.09 -6.28
CA GLN A 142 -5.44 -19.88 -5.06
C GLN A 142 -6.67 -19.36 -4.30
N ASP A 143 -7.64 -20.23 -4.05
CA ASP A 143 -8.93 -19.88 -3.42
C ASP A 143 -8.83 -19.73 -1.90
N VAL A 144 -7.88 -20.42 -1.26
CA VAL A 144 -7.77 -20.45 0.21
C VAL A 144 -7.52 -19.06 0.78
N GLY A 145 -8.40 -18.63 1.69
CA GLY A 145 -8.30 -17.33 2.35
C GLY A 145 -8.70 -16.14 1.45
N ARG A 146 -9.63 -16.34 0.50
CA ARG A 146 -10.10 -15.31 -0.45
C ARG A 146 -11.61 -15.19 -0.46
N PHE A 147 -12.11 -13.98 -0.72
CA PHE A 147 -13.54 -13.70 -0.94
C PHE A 147 -13.96 -13.82 -2.40
N HIS A 148 -13.03 -13.79 -3.36
CA HIS A 148 -13.30 -13.68 -4.79
C HIS A 148 -12.97 -14.97 -5.53
N SER A 149 -13.69 -15.27 -6.63
CA SER A 149 -13.33 -16.31 -7.58
C SER A 149 -12.18 -15.84 -8.50
N LYS A 150 -11.66 -16.77 -9.34
CA LYS A 150 -10.63 -16.43 -10.33
C LYS A 150 -11.16 -15.39 -11.34
N GLU A 151 -12.38 -15.58 -11.83
CA GLU A 151 -13.04 -14.70 -12.81
C GLU A 151 -13.22 -13.28 -12.23
N GLN A 152 -13.68 -13.20 -10.98
CA GLN A 152 -13.78 -11.92 -10.25
C GLN A 152 -12.41 -11.27 -10.07
N ALA A 153 -11.37 -12.04 -9.81
CA ALA A 153 -10.03 -11.51 -9.64
C ALA A 153 -9.45 -10.96 -10.97
N ASP A 154 -9.78 -11.56 -12.11
CA ASP A 154 -9.37 -11.08 -13.43
C ASP A 154 -10.13 -9.79 -13.81
N GLU A 155 -11.43 -9.71 -13.50
CA GLU A 155 -12.23 -8.49 -13.63
C GLU A 155 -11.69 -7.36 -12.75
N ILE A 156 -11.43 -7.65 -11.47
CA ILE A 156 -10.86 -6.69 -10.52
C ILE A 156 -9.52 -6.14 -11.00
N GLU A 157 -8.66 -6.96 -11.61
CA GLU A 157 -7.39 -6.48 -12.15
C GLU A 157 -7.60 -5.40 -13.22
N SER A 158 -8.53 -5.63 -14.15
CA SER A 158 -8.85 -4.68 -15.22
C SER A 158 -9.44 -3.38 -14.69
N LEU A 159 -10.39 -3.47 -13.75
CA LEU A 159 -11.03 -2.32 -13.11
C LEU A 159 -10.05 -1.53 -12.24
N LEU A 160 -9.15 -2.20 -11.53
CA LEU A 160 -8.14 -1.56 -10.70
C LEU A 160 -7.13 -0.76 -11.54
N ARG A 161 -6.70 -1.30 -12.70
CA ARG A 161 -5.87 -0.53 -13.66
C ARG A 161 -6.58 0.72 -14.16
N CYS A 162 -7.86 0.60 -14.48
CA CYS A 162 -8.69 1.73 -14.89
C CYS A 162 -8.78 2.79 -13.76
N PHE A 163 -9.05 2.36 -12.54
CA PHE A 163 -9.13 3.22 -11.36
C PHE A 163 -7.82 4.00 -11.15
N LEU A 164 -6.67 3.33 -11.14
CA LEU A 164 -5.37 3.98 -10.95
C LEU A 164 -5.09 5.04 -12.01
N ARG A 165 -5.45 4.76 -13.26
CA ARG A 165 -5.29 5.69 -14.38
C ARG A 165 -6.21 6.91 -14.26
N VAL A 166 -7.48 6.69 -13.95
CA VAL A 166 -8.49 7.76 -13.82
C VAL A 166 -8.17 8.68 -12.64
N GLU A 167 -7.69 8.10 -11.54
CA GLU A 167 -7.34 8.83 -10.32
C GLU A 167 -5.94 9.44 -10.35
N ASN A 168 -5.18 9.23 -11.43
CA ASN A 168 -3.79 9.70 -11.58
C ASN A 168 -2.86 9.18 -10.47
N TYR A 169 -3.02 7.92 -10.05
CA TYR A 169 -2.02 7.26 -9.21
C TYR A 169 -0.91 6.67 -10.08
N PRO A 170 0.29 7.26 -10.14
CA PRO A 170 1.41 6.68 -10.86
C PRO A 170 1.80 5.35 -10.21
N TYR A 171 2.17 4.37 -11.02
CA TYR A 171 2.65 3.08 -10.53
C TYR A 171 3.70 2.46 -11.44
N ILE A 172 4.55 1.63 -10.86
CA ILE A 172 5.53 0.81 -11.55
C ILE A 172 4.93 -0.59 -11.70
N GLU A 173 4.91 -1.10 -12.92
CA GLU A 173 4.36 -2.43 -13.17
C GLU A 173 5.40 -3.52 -12.91
N LEU A 174 5.07 -4.48 -12.03
CA LEU A 174 5.88 -5.66 -11.76
C LEU A 174 5.43 -6.83 -12.65
N ASP A 175 5.70 -6.72 -13.94
CA ASP A 175 5.43 -7.76 -14.95
C ASP A 175 6.61 -8.71 -15.16
N CYS A 176 7.43 -8.89 -14.16
CA CYS A 176 8.56 -9.83 -14.10
C CYS A 176 8.21 -11.10 -13.31
N PRO A 177 9.03 -12.17 -13.38
CA PRO A 177 8.93 -13.34 -12.51
C PRO A 177 8.90 -12.94 -11.03
N ASP A 178 8.21 -13.74 -10.21
CA ASP A 178 8.00 -13.42 -8.78
C ASP A 178 9.32 -13.33 -7.98
N GLU A 179 10.34 -14.06 -8.39
CA GLU A 179 11.69 -14.06 -7.81
C GLU A 179 12.44 -12.74 -8.06
N GLU A 180 12.16 -12.04 -9.16
CA GLU A 180 12.84 -10.80 -9.55
C GLU A 180 12.18 -9.55 -8.95
N ARG A 181 10.92 -9.65 -8.49
CA ARG A 181 10.14 -8.49 -8.03
C ARG A 181 10.79 -7.71 -6.89
N VAL A 182 11.44 -8.41 -5.98
CA VAL A 182 12.15 -7.77 -4.86
C VAL A 182 13.29 -6.91 -5.39
N ASP A 183 14.07 -7.40 -6.34
CA ASP A 183 15.21 -6.67 -6.90
C ASP A 183 14.76 -5.41 -7.67
N VAL A 184 13.64 -5.51 -8.42
CA VAL A 184 13.04 -4.35 -9.09
C VAL A 184 12.62 -3.29 -8.07
N ILE A 185 11.94 -3.68 -6.99
CA ILE A 185 11.55 -2.73 -5.92
C ILE A 185 12.77 -2.11 -5.26
N MET A 186 13.80 -2.92 -4.96
CA MET A 186 15.04 -2.44 -4.34
C MET A 186 15.79 -1.42 -5.21
N GLN A 187 15.74 -1.57 -6.54
CA GLN A 187 16.33 -0.60 -7.46
C GLN A 187 15.62 0.76 -7.34
N HIS A 188 14.30 0.79 -7.44
CA HIS A 188 13.53 2.04 -7.29
C HIS A 188 13.64 2.66 -5.90
N LEU A 189 13.73 1.82 -4.87
CA LEU A 189 13.94 2.31 -3.50
C LEU A 189 15.27 3.06 -3.39
N LYS A 190 16.36 2.54 -3.97
CA LYS A 190 17.65 3.22 -3.98
C LYS A 190 17.61 4.56 -4.68
N GLU A 191 16.90 4.68 -5.81
CA GLU A 191 16.75 5.94 -6.53
C GLU A 191 16.13 7.01 -5.64
N VAL A 192 15.06 6.67 -4.92
CA VAL A 192 14.36 7.60 -4.00
C VAL A 192 15.17 7.92 -2.75
N THR A 193 15.91 6.96 -2.19
CA THR A 193 16.72 7.19 -0.97
C THR A 193 17.99 7.97 -1.26
N ASN A 194 18.61 7.82 -2.43
CA ASN A 194 19.75 8.64 -2.85
C ASN A 194 19.36 10.11 -2.99
N ASP A 195 18.15 10.41 -3.44
CA ASP A 195 17.62 11.77 -3.48
C ASP A 195 17.54 12.39 -2.07
N PHE A 196 17.23 11.60 -1.04
CA PHE A 196 17.24 12.07 0.36
C PHE A 196 18.64 12.31 0.92
N GLU A 197 19.64 11.48 0.58
CA GLU A 197 21.02 11.69 1.00
C GLU A 197 21.63 12.90 0.30
N GLY A 198 21.27 13.18 -0.94
CA GLY A 198 21.66 14.38 -1.70
C GLY A 198 21.15 15.67 -1.04
N MET A 199 19.92 15.68 -0.54
CA MET A 199 19.31 16.85 0.12
C MET A 199 19.91 17.16 1.50
N LYS A 200 20.58 16.20 2.16
CA LYS A 200 21.24 16.42 3.48
C LYS A 200 22.63 17.07 3.36
N ASN A 201 23.18 17.14 2.14
CA ASN A 201 24.53 17.69 1.90
C ASN A 201 24.50 19.10 1.24
N GLU A 202 23.33 19.70 1.09
CA GLU A 202 23.12 21.11 0.71
C GLU A 202 22.70 21.94 1.94
#